data_217daa72040c0c8bf253babce9e987af
#
_entry.id   217daa72040c0c8bf253babce9e987af
#
_cell.length_a   1.000
_cell.length_b   1.000
_cell.length_c   1.000
_cell.angle_alpha   90.00
_cell.angle_beta   90.00
_cell.angle_gamma   90.00
#
_symmetry.space_group_name_H-M   'P 1'
#
loop_
_entity.id
_entity.type
_entity.pdbx_description
1 polymer ?
#
loop_
_entity_poly.entity_id
_entity_poly.type
_entity_poly.pdbx_seq_one_letter_code
_entity_poly.pdbx_strand_id
1 'polypeptide(L)'
;MNINNAYVMNIKMTIIVLLTIFMTSACVSTQVVLLPNPDGKVGSLEVASVKGTDPQTLDKPLQATETSALTGAPGTPKVMDEKEVREIFGKALEARPLPPVSYIMYFSKGSAELTVDSKNLLLAALEAIALRSSTHVTVIGHSDSVGSVQYNNKLSGKRAQAVVAAMVARGVDNKIIEVTNHGKANPLIPTPDGVSEPRNRRVEINIR
;
A
#
# COMPACT_ATOMS: atom_id res chain seq x y z
N MET A 1 15.56 -31.63 -64.63
CA MET A 1 15.20 -30.74 -63.52
C MET A 1 15.98 -31.25 -62.32
N ASN A 2 16.91 -30.44 -61.81
CA ASN A 2 18.03 -30.89 -60.99
C ASN A 2 17.59 -30.97 -59.50
N ILE A 3 17.37 -32.17 -58.99
CA ILE A 3 16.89 -32.43 -57.61
C ILE A 3 17.81 -31.85 -56.54
N ASN A 4 19.09 -31.65 -56.84
CA ASN A 4 20.08 -31.08 -55.90
C ASN A 4 19.84 -29.61 -55.60
N ASN A 5 19.24 -28.83 -56.50
CA ASN A 5 18.97 -27.41 -56.24
C ASN A 5 17.76 -27.18 -55.31
N ALA A 6 16.79 -28.09 -55.30
CA ALA A 6 15.64 -27.99 -54.39
C ALA A 6 16.01 -28.30 -52.94
N TYR A 7 16.92 -29.26 -52.73
CA TYR A 7 17.42 -29.61 -51.38
C TYR A 7 18.27 -28.51 -50.75
N VAL A 8 19.15 -27.90 -51.55
CA VAL A 8 20.04 -26.81 -51.04
C VAL A 8 19.22 -25.55 -50.74
N MET A 9 18.16 -25.27 -51.49
CA MET A 9 17.27 -24.13 -51.26
C MET A 9 16.43 -24.32 -49.99
N ASN A 10 15.94 -25.55 -49.73
CA ASN A 10 15.20 -25.85 -48.50
C ASN A 10 16.07 -25.80 -47.25
N ILE A 11 17.32 -26.27 -47.29
CA ILE A 11 18.25 -26.22 -46.16
C ILE A 11 18.63 -24.78 -45.84
N LYS A 12 18.90 -23.92 -46.83
CA LYS A 12 19.20 -22.51 -46.64
C LYS A 12 18.01 -21.75 -46.06
N MET A 13 16.78 -22.02 -46.51
CA MET A 13 15.58 -21.38 -46.00
C MET A 13 15.27 -21.85 -44.57
N THR A 14 15.48 -23.12 -44.24
CA THR A 14 15.31 -23.66 -42.87
C THR A 14 16.34 -23.08 -41.92
N ILE A 15 17.60 -22.90 -42.33
CA ILE A 15 18.65 -22.28 -41.50
C ILE A 15 18.35 -20.78 -41.27
N ILE A 16 17.86 -20.04 -42.27
CA ILE A 16 17.47 -18.64 -42.15
C ILE A 16 16.28 -18.49 -41.18
N VAL A 17 15.27 -19.38 -41.27
CA VAL A 17 14.12 -19.35 -40.33
C VAL A 17 14.54 -19.75 -38.91
N LEU A 18 15.44 -20.71 -38.74
CA LEU A 18 15.99 -21.05 -37.41
C LEU A 18 16.85 -19.93 -36.84
N LEU A 19 17.63 -19.23 -37.67
CA LEU A 19 18.46 -18.12 -37.26
C LEU A 19 17.63 -16.88 -36.87
N THR A 20 16.50 -16.63 -37.53
CA THR A 20 15.58 -15.54 -37.17
C THR A 20 14.80 -15.84 -35.89
N ILE A 21 14.48 -17.10 -35.59
CA ILE A 21 13.83 -17.48 -34.31
C ILE A 21 14.79 -17.32 -33.11
N PHE A 22 16.10 -17.46 -33.33
CA PHE A 22 17.10 -17.31 -32.27
C PHE A 22 17.41 -15.84 -31.92
N MET A 23 16.98 -14.86 -32.76
CA MET A 23 17.23 -13.43 -32.53
C MET A 23 16.15 -12.74 -31.68
N THR A 24 15.10 -13.45 -31.23
CA THR A 24 14.03 -12.89 -30.39
C THR A 24 14.18 -13.22 -28.90
N SER A 25 15.38 -13.63 -28.45
CA SER A 25 15.69 -13.60 -27.02
C SER A 25 15.81 -12.14 -26.61
N ALA A 26 14.66 -11.49 -26.38
CA ALA A 26 14.64 -10.19 -25.75
C ALA A 26 15.36 -10.35 -24.40
N CYS A 27 16.54 -9.76 -24.28
CA CYS A 27 17.20 -9.61 -22.99
C CYS A 27 16.26 -8.81 -22.08
N VAL A 28 15.52 -9.50 -21.22
CA VAL A 28 14.65 -8.84 -20.25
C VAL A 28 15.55 -8.24 -19.17
N SER A 29 15.85 -6.95 -19.30
CA SER A 29 16.44 -6.19 -18.20
C SER A 29 15.31 -5.75 -17.25
N THR A 30 15.62 -5.68 -15.96
CA THR A 30 14.68 -5.15 -14.98
C THR A 30 15.10 -3.74 -14.60
N GLN A 31 14.19 -2.80 -14.75
CA GLN A 31 14.40 -1.43 -14.34
C GLN A 31 13.75 -1.18 -12.98
N VAL A 32 14.51 -0.56 -12.08
CA VAL A 32 14.07 -0.19 -10.73
C VAL A 32 14.16 1.32 -10.60
N VAL A 33 13.08 1.96 -10.15
CA VAL A 33 13.02 3.41 -9.93
C VAL A 33 12.54 3.70 -8.50
N LEU A 34 13.19 4.64 -7.82
CA LEU A 34 12.78 5.13 -6.50
C LEU A 34 11.80 6.29 -6.67
N LEU A 35 10.53 6.04 -6.32
CA LEU A 35 9.49 7.05 -6.35
C LEU A 35 9.39 7.77 -5.01
N PRO A 36 9.14 9.08 -4.98
CA PRO A 36 8.80 9.77 -3.75
C PRO A 36 7.46 9.27 -3.19
N ASN A 37 7.32 9.33 -1.87
CA ASN A 37 6.06 9.11 -1.19
C ASN A 37 5.06 10.24 -1.51
N PRO A 38 3.75 10.06 -1.25
CA PRO A 38 2.75 11.10 -1.45
C PRO A 38 3.00 12.39 -0.65
N ASP A 39 3.74 12.31 0.47
CA ASP A 39 4.17 13.44 1.29
C ASP A 39 5.46 14.12 0.77
N GLY A 40 5.96 13.68 -0.39
CA GLY A 40 7.18 14.18 -1.01
C GLY A 40 8.49 13.66 -0.42
N LYS A 41 8.44 12.88 0.65
CA LYS A 41 9.66 12.27 1.23
C LYS A 41 10.17 11.14 0.36
N VAL A 42 11.47 11.02 0.31
CA VAL A 42 12.17 9.95 -0.40
C VAL A 42 12.87 9.05 0.62
N GLY A 43 12.66 7.75 0.47
CA GLY A 43 13.39 6.74 1.23
C GLY A 43 14.74 6.42 0.60
N SER A 44 15.32 5.32 1.03
CA SER A 44 16.51 4.73 0.40
C SER A 44 16.19 3.28 0.02
N LEU A 45 16.64 2.88 -1.18
CA LEU A 45 16.48 1.53 -1.71
C LEU A 45 17.84 0.99 -2.16
N GLU A 46 18.23 -0.14 -1.62
CA GLU A 46 19.41 -0.86 -2.07
C GLU A 46 19.00 -1.93 -3.10
N VAL A 47 19.64 -1.90 -4.27
CA VAL A 47 19.45 -2.86 -5.34
C VAL A 47 20.71 -3.70 -5.46
N ALA A 48 20.58 -5.01 -5.22
CA ALA A 48 21.68 -5.95 -5.26
C ALA A 48 21.37 -7.16 -6.15
N SER A 49 22.39 -7.76 -6.73
CA SER A 49 22.28 -9.04 -7.42
C SER A 49 22.24 -10.20 -6.42
N VAL A 50 21.50 -11.25 -6.74
CA VAL A 50 21.51 -12.52 -6.00
C VAL A 50 22.93 -13.14 -5.92
N LYS A 51 23.79 -12.82 -6.86
CA LYS A 51 25.20 -13.30 -6.92
C LYS A 51 26.19 -12.43 -6.15
N GLY A 52 25.71 -11.43 -5.37
CA GLY A 52 26.57 -10.63 -4.49
C GLY A 52 27.50 -9.65 -5.20
N THR A 53 27.14 -9.17 -6.39
CA THR A 53 27.83 -8.03 -7.02
C THR A 53 27.52 -6.74 -6.26
N ASP A 54 28.39 -5.74 -6.38
CA ASP A 54 28.32 -4.45 -5.69
C ASP A 54 26.90 -3.85 -5.71
N PRO A 55 26.25 -3.69 -4.54
CA PRO A 55 24.91 -3.12 -4.47
C PRO A 55 24.93 -1.65 -4.89
N GLN A 56 23.83 -1.19 -5.47
CA GLN A 56 23.61 0.21 -5.80
C GLN A 56 22.51 0.80 -4.92
N THR A 57 22.79 1.96 -4.33
CA THR A 57 21.83 2.67 -3.49
C THR A 57 21.12 3.75 -4.30
N LEU A 58 19.79 3.75 -4.27
CA LEU A 58 18.94 4.81 -4.77
C LEU A 58 18.44 5.60 -3.56
N ASP A 59 18.75 6.89 -3.49
CA ASP A 59 18.44 7.78 -2.36
C ASP A 59 17.86 9.13 -2.80
N LYS A 60 17.66 9.32 -4.11
CA LYS A 60 17.10 10.54 -4.69
C LYS A 60 15.77 10.25 -5.39
N PRO A 61 14.85 11.23 -5.45
CA PRO A 61 13.59 11.06 -6.18
C PRO A 61 13.88 10.75 -7.66
N LEU A 62 13.13 9.82 -8.22
CA LEU A 62 13.23 9.35 -9.61
C LEU A 62 14.59 8.75 -9.97
N GLN A 63 15.43 8.46 -9.00
CA GLN A 63 16.68 7.76 -9.26
C GLN A 63 16.39 6.30 -9.61
N ALA A 64 17.03 5.82 -10.67
CA ALA A 64 16.77 4.51 -11.23
C ALA A 64 18.06 3.78 -11.54
N THR A 65 18.01 2.46 -11.53
CA THR A 65 19.03 1.57 -12.05
C THR A 65 18.40 0.47 -12.89
N GLU A 66 19.13 0.00 -13.87
CA GLU A 66 18.76 -1.13 -14.72
C GLU A 66 19.65 -2.32 -14.37
N THR A 67 19.04 -3.48 -14.14
CA THR A 67 19.80 -4.70 -13.86
C THR A 67 20.12 -5.44 -15.15
N SER A 68 21.35 -5.92 -15.26
CA SER A 68 21.77 -6.77 -16.39
C SER A 68 20.97 -8.06 -16.46
N ALA A 69 20.39 -8.35 -17.61
CA ALA A 69 19.65 -9.61 -17.83
C ALA A 69 20.52 -10.87 -17.65
N LEU A 70 21.83 -10.77 -17.89
CA LEU A 70 22.77 -11.90 -17.83
C LEU A 70 23.29 -12.14 -16.41
N THR A 71 23.63 -11.08 -15.69
CA THR A 71 24.29 -11.17 -14.38
C THR A 71 23.38 -10.79 -13.22
N GLY A 72 22.26 -10.11 -13.48
CA GLY A 72 21.41 -9.48 -12.47
C GLY A 72 22.11 -8.31 -11.75
N ALA A 73 23.32 -7.91 -12.18
CA ALA A 73 24.04 -6.83 -11.56
C ALA A 73 23.36 -5.47 -11.87
N PRO A 74 23.16 -4.61 -10.84
CA PRO A 74 22.63 -3.28 -11.05
C PRO A 74 23.68 -2.38 -11.73
N GLY A 75 23.23 -1.56 -12.67
CA GLY A 75 24.05 -0.53 -13.30
C GLY A 75 24.19 0.69 -12.41
N THR A 76 24.99 1.66 -12.84
CA THR A 76 25.15 2.94 -12.14
C THR A 76 23.82 3.70 -12.08
N PRO A 77 23.38 4.12 -10.88
CA PRO A 77 22.12 4.86 -10.71
C PRO A 77 22.13 6.20 -11.45
N LYS A 78 21.02 6.52 -12.10
CA LYS A 78 20.80 7.82 -12.77
C LYS A 78 19.41 8.36 -12.39
N VAL A 79 19.26 9.69 -12.36
CA VAL A 79 17.93 10.31 -12.17
C VAL A 79 17.23 10.32 -13.54
N MET A 80 15.99 9.82 -13.54
CA MET A 80 15.12 9.81 -14.72
C MET A 80 14.27 11.07 -14.78
N ASP A 81 13.81 11.42 -15.97
CA ASP A 81 12.79 12.44 -16.17
C ASP A 81 11.39 11.89 -15.79
N GLU A 82 10.51 12.74 -15.23
CA GLU A 82 9.15 12.33 -14.90
C GLU A 82 8.37 11.80 -16.10
N LYS A 83 8.59 12.34 -17.28
CA LYS A 83 7.95 11.90 -18.51
C LYS A 83 8.40 10.48 -18.88
N GLU A 84 9.69 10.19 -18.78
CA GLU A 84 10.25 8.86 -19.02
C GLU A 84 9.69 7.84 -18.01
N VAL A 85 9.62 8.21 -16.74
CA VAL A 85 8.99 7.35 -15.69
C VAL A 85 7.52 7.07 -16.02
N ARG A 86 6.76 8.06 -16.47
CA ARG A 86 5.35 7.87 -16.85
C ARG A 86 5.18 7.02 -18.11
N GLU A 87 6.08 7.14 -19.07
CA GLU A 87 6.05 6.32 -20.29
C GLU A 87 6.30 4.83 -19.96
N ILE A 88 7.23 4.54 -19.07
CA ILE A 88 7.59 3.16 -18.70
C ILE A 88 6.63 2.57 -17.67
N PHE A 89 6.33 3.33 -16.60
CA PHE A 89 5.61 2.83 -15.44
C PHE A 89 4.17 3.34 -15.32
N GLY A 90 3.67 4.17 -16.26
CA GLY A 90 2.38 4.86 -16.17
C GLY A 90 1.23 3.92 -15.82
N LYS A 91 1.08 2.80 -16.51
CA LYS A 91 0.03 1.82 -16.22
C LYS A 91 0.14 1.22 -14.81
N ALA A 92 1.35 0.95 -14.35
CA ALA A 92 1.57 0.43 -12.99
C ALA A 92 1.31 1.51 -11.93
N LEU A 93 1.65 2.77 -12.22
CA LEU A 93 1.36 3.91 -11.34
C LEU A 93 -0.14 4.18 -11.23
N GLU A 94 -0.88 4.09 -12.34
CA GLU A 94 -2.35 4.23 -12.37
C GLU A 94 -3.06 3.10 -11.63
N ALA A 95 -2.51 1.88 -11.67
CA ALA A 95 -3.02 0.74 -10.92
C ALA A 95 -2.69 0.77 -9.43
N ARG A 96 -1.91 1.75 -8.97
CA ARG A 96 -1.50 1.86 -7.58
C ARG A 96 -2.71 2.19 -6.69
N PRO A 97 -2.96 1.43 -5.62
CA PRO A 97 -4.01 1.76 -4.67
C PRO A 97 -3.81 3.14 -4.05
N LEU A 98 -4.90 3.84 -3.80
CA LEU A 98 -4.85 5.10 -3.04
C LEU A 98 -4.26 4.85 -1.65
N PRO A 99 -3.42 5.75 -1.12
CA PRO A 99 -2.88 5.63 0.24
C PRO A 99 -4.01 5.48 1.26
N PRO A 100 -3.86 4.66 2.30
CA PRO A 100 -4.86 4.55 3.36
C PRO A 100 -5.19 5.91 3.98
N VAL A 101 -6.43 6.11 4.38
CA VAL A 101 -6.86 7.29 5.15
C VAL A 101 -7.43 6.87 6.49
N SER A 102 -7.19 7.69 7.52
CA SER A 102 -7.61 7.43 8.89
C SER A 102 -8.47 8.56 9.43
N TYR A 103 -9.56 8.20 10.11
CA TYR A 103 -10.44 9.12 10.81
C TYR A 103 -10.47 8.78 12.29
N ILE A 104 -10.29 9.77 13.16
CA ILE A 104 -10.29 9.59 14.61
C ILE A 104 -11.54 10.22 15.20
N MET A 105 -12.38 9.40 15.83
CA MET A 105 -13.63 9.82 16.45
C MET A 105 -13.53 9.74 17.95
N TYR A 106 -13.95 10.79 18.64
CA TYR A 106 -13.86 10.90 20.09
C TYR A 106 -15.19 10.65 20.76
N PHE A 107 -15.12 10.19 22.03
CA PHE A 107 -16.26 9.82 22.84
C PHE A 107 -16.26 10.54 24.20
N SER A 108 -17.44 10.77 24.72
CA SER A 108 -17.63 11.26 26.07
C SER A 108 -17.14 10.27 27.12
N LYS A 109 -16.81 10.76 28.32
CA LYS A 109 -16.33 9.93 29.43
C LYS A 109 -17.35 8.84 29.79
N GLY A 110 -16.86 7.59 29.88
CA GLY A 110 -17.71 6.43 30.24
C GLY A 110 -18.80 6.06 29.24
N SER A 111 -18.88 6.73 28.08
CA SER A 111 -19.93 6.56 27.08
C SER A 111 -19.38 5.95 25.78
N ALA A 112 -20.27 5.32 25.01
CA ALA A 112 -20.09 4.92 23.63
C ALA A 112 -20.89 5.84 22.67
N GLU A 113 -21.27 7.03 23.12
CA GLU A 113 -21.91 8.04 22.28
C GLU A 113 -20.86 8.95 21.64
N LEU A 114 -20.98 9.13 20.31
CA LEU A 114 -20.12 10.03 19.53
C LEU A 114 -20.38 11.49 19.87
N THR A 115 -19.32 12.27 19.99
CA THR A 115 -19.43 13.74 20.06
C THR A 115 -20.02 14.30 18.76
N VAL A 116 -20.49 15.54 18.78
CA VAL A 116 -21.06 16.20 17.59
C VAL A 116 -20.03 16.23 16.44
N ASP A 117 -18.79 16.64 16.74
CA ASP A 117 -17.71 16.71 15.75
C ASP A 117 -17.41 15.32 15.16
N SER A 118 -17.44 14.26 15.99
CA SER A 118 -17.22 12.90 15.54
C SER A 118 -18.36 12.38 14.64
N LYS A 119 -19.59 12.85 14.81
CA LYS A 119 -20.69 12.55 13.89
C LYS A 119 -20.45 13.14 12.50
N ASN A 120 -19.87 14.35 12.42
CA ASN A 120 -19.49 14.98 11.14
C ASN A 120 -18.32 14.24 10.49
N LEU A 121 -17.31 13.84 11.26
CA LEU A 121 -16.19 13.02 10.76
C LEU A 121 -16.65 11.65 10.25
N LEU A 122 -17.69 11.08 10.83
CA LEU A 122 -18.28 9.84 10.32
C LEU A 122 -18.81 10.02 8.89
N LEU A 123 -19.45 11.14 8.59
CA LEU A 123 -19.92 11.43 7.21
C LEU A 123 -18.76 11.50 6.23
N ALA A 124 -17.67 12.18 6.59
CA ALA A 124 -16.47 12.24 5.75
C ALA A 124 -15.81 10.85 5.55
N ALA A 125 -15.82 10.00 6.58
CA ALA A 125 -15.33 8.63 6.45
C ALA A 125 -16.21 7.80 5.49
N LEU A 126 -17.53 7.96 5.52
CA LEU A 126 -18.46 7.29 4.61
C LEU A 126 -18.25 7.73 3.16
N GLU A 127 -18.06 9.03 2.91
CA GLU A 127 -17.71 9.55 1.60
C GLU A 127 -16.39 8.98 1.09
N ALA A 128 -15.38 8.89 1.95
CA ALA A 128 -14.10 8.29 1.59
C ALA A 128 -14.21 6.80 1.23
N ILE A 129 -15.05 6.04 1.94
CA ILE A 129 -15.33 4.62 1.61
C ILE A 129 -15.96 4.51 0.22
N ALA A 130 -16.95 5.34 -0.08
CA ALA A 130 -17.66 5.34 -1.36
C ALA A 130 -16.74 5.77 -2.52
N LEU A 131 -16.02 6.88 -2.37
CA LEU A 131 -15.12 7.41 -3.40
C LEU A 131 -13.98 6.45 -3.75
N ARG A 132 -13.49 5.69 -2.76
CA ARG A 132 -12.40 4.73 -2.94
C ARG A 132 -12.88 3.37 -3.42
N SER A 133 -14.20 3.12 -3.45
CA SER A 133 -14.75 1.77 -3.62
C SER A 133 -14.07 0.77 -2.68
N SER A 134 -13.85 1.20 -1.43
CA SER A 134 -13.04 0.46 -0.46
C SER A 134 -13.62 -0.92 -0.20
N THR A 135 -12.74 -1.92 -0.19
CA THR A 135 -13.07 -3.32 0.13
C THR A 135 -12.62 -3.73 1.53
N HIS A 136 -11.92 -2.84 2.24
CA HIS A 136 -11.41 -3.13 3.58
C HIS A 136 -11.39 -1.86 4.46
N VAL A 137 -12.11 -1.92 5.55
CA VAL A 137 -12.22 -0.87 6.58
C VAL A 137 -11.94 -1.48 7.93
N THR A 138 -10.97 -0.95 8.67
CA THR A 138 -10.68 -1.39 10.04
C THR A 138 -11.22 -0.37 11.04
N VAL A 139 -11.98 -0.81 12.04
CA VAL A 139 -12.54 0.01 13.12
C VAL A 139 -11.93 -0.42 14.46
N ILE A 140 -11.14 0.45 15.08
CA ILE A 140 -10.34 0.14 16.27
C ILE A 140 -10.80 1.00 17.45
N GLY A 141 -11.30 0.35 18.50
CA GLY A 141 -11.75 1.02 19.73
C GLY A 141 -10.65 1.19 20.77
N HIS A 142 -10.64 2.34 21.45
CA HIS A 142 -9.70 2.68 22.52
C HIS A 142 -10.41 3.31 23.72
N SER A 143 -9.77 3.22 24.88
CA SER A 143 -10.20 3.90 26.11
C SER A 143 -9.06 4.69 26.73
N ASP A 144 -9.38 5.56 27.70
CA ASP A 144 -8.38 6.15 28.58
C ASP A 144 -7.93 5.11 29.66
N SER A 145 -7.00 5.53 30.52
CA SER A 145 -6.39 4.66 31.53
C SER A 145 -7.23 4.44 32.78
N VAL A 146 -8.42 5.05 32.88
CA VAL A 146 -9.29 4.95 34.08
C VAL A 146 -10.00 3.61 34.13
N GLY A 147 -9.85 2.87 35.24
CA GLY A 147 -10.52 1.59 35.47
C GLY A 147 -9.70 0.36 35.09
N SER A 148 -10.29 -0.83 35.29
CA SER A 148 -9.62 -2.09 35.04
C SER A 148 -9.39 -2.33 33.54
N VAL A 149 -8.43 -3.19 33.22
CA VAL A 149 -8.16 -3.64 31.81
C VAL A 149 -9.42 -4.27 31.21
N GLN A 150 -10.11 -5.13 31.99
CA GLN A 150 -11.31 -5.81 31.54
C GLN A 150 -12.45 -4.82 31.22
N TYR A 151 -12.66 -3.81 32.08
CA TYR A 151 -13.65 -2.75 31.84
C TYR A 151 -13.32 -1.97 30.56
N ASN A 152 -12.07 -1.57 30.39
CA ASN A 152 -11.60 -0.79 29.26
C ASN A 152 -11.67 -1.57 27.93
N ASN A 153 -11.37 -2.85 27.92
CA ASN A 153 -11.55 -3.71 26.74
C ASN A 153 -13.05 -3.79 26.36
N LYS A 154 -13.95 -3.97 27.33
CA LYS A 154 -15.38 -3.99 27.05
C LYS A 154 -15.90 -2.63 26.55
N LEU A 155 -15.45 -1.52 27.14
CA LEU A 155 -15.88 -0.16 26.74
C LEU A 155 -15.37 0.20 25.34
N SER A 156 -14.11 -0.07 25.06
CA SER A 156 -13.53 0.19 23.73
C SER A 156 -14.19 -0.63 22.62
N GLY A 157 -14.51 -1.92 22.90
CA GLY A 157 -15.28 -2.75 22.00
C GLY A 157 -16.70 -2.20 21.74
N LYS A 158 -17.40 -1.73 22.80
CA LYS A 158 -18.72 -1.08 22.62
C LYS A 158 -18.65 0.16 21.75
N ARG A 159 -17.59 0.98 21.89
CA ARG A 159 -17.37 2.18 21.05
C ARG A 159 -17.15 1.80 19.59
N ALA A 160 -16.31 0.81 19.32
CA ALA A 160 -16.09 0.31 17.97
C ALA A 160 -17.39 -0.19 17.35
N GLN A 161 -18.17 -1.00 18.08
CA GLN A 161 -19.46 -1.51 17.61
C GLN A 161 -20.49 -0.40 17.35
N ALA A 162 -20.53 0.65 18.17
CA ALA A 162 -21.41 1.80 17.93
C ALA A 162 -21.09 2.53 16.61
N VAL A 163 -19.80 2.68 16.29
CA VAL A 163 -19.36 3.24 15.00
C VAL A 163 -19.76 2.32 13.85
N VAL A 164 -19.48 1.03 13.95
CA VAL A 164 -19.87 0.03 12.94
C VAL A 164 -21.37 0.04 12.68
N ALA A 165 -22.18 0.03 13.75
CA ALA A 165 -23.64 0.10 13.61
C ALA A 165 -24.09 1.38 12.87
N ALA A 166 -23.44 2.52 13.16
CA ALA A 166 -23.73 3.78 12.49
C ALA A 166 -23.29 3.79 11.01
N MET A 167 -22.21 3.08 10.65
CA MET A 167 -21.75 2.92 9.26
C MET A 167 -22.69 1.99 8.48
N VAL A 168 -23.05 0.85 9.04
CA VAL A 168 -23.96 -0.14 8.42
C VAL A 168 -25.36 0.46 8.21
N ALA A 169 -25.88 1.22 9.19
CA ALA A 169 -27.15 1.93 9.05
C ALA A 169 -27.17 2.96 7.90
N ARG A 170 -25.98 3.35 7.40
CA ARG A 170 -25.80 4.25 6.26
C ARG A 170 -25.34 3.56 4.99
N GLY A 171 -25.46 2.22 4.94
CA GLY A 171 -25.27 1.43 3.73
C GLY A 171 -23.88 0.84 3.52
N VAL A 172 -22.95 0.96 4.49
CA VAL A 172 -21.65 0.25 4.38
C VAL A 172 -21.87 -1.24 4.58
N ASP A 173 -21.35 -2.06 3.67
CA ASP A 173 -21.42 -3.52 3.80
C ASP A 173 -20.58 -3.97 4.99
N ASN A 174 -21.21 -4.68 5.95
CA ASN A 174 -20.53 -5.21 7.13
C ASN A 174 -19.38 -6.18 6.79
N LYS A 175 -19.40 -6.78 5.59
CA LYS A 175 -18.37 -7.74 5.15
C LYS A 175 -17.00 -7.09 4.92
N ILE A 176 -16.98 -5.78 4.63
CA ILE A 176 -15.72 -5.07 4.43
C ILE A 176 -15.16 -4.48 5.73
N ILE A 177 -15.89 -4.60 6.85
CA ILE A 177 -15.52 -4.00 8.13
C ILE A 177 -14.88 -5.04 9.06
N GLU A 178 -13.62 -4.79 9.39
CA GLU A 178 -12.91 -5.50 10.46
C GLU A 178 -12.96 -4.69 11.75
N VAL A 179 -13.35 -5.32 12.86
CA VAL A 179 -13.51 -4.65 14.15
C VAL A 179 -12.54 -5.21 15.18
N THR A 180 -11.81 -4.32 15.82
CA THR A 180 -10.92 -4.67 16.93
C THR A 180 -10.98 -3.65 18.06
N ASN A 181 -10.38 -3.96 19.20
CA ASN A 181 -10.28 -3.01 20.31
C ASN A 181 -9.01 -3.27 21.13
N HIS A 182 -8.41 -2.20 21.62
CA HIS A 182 -7.17 -2.24 22.40
C HIS A 182 -7.37 -1.83 23.87
N GLY A 183 -8.59 -1.50 24.28
CA GLY A 183 -8.81 -0.98 25.62
C GLY A 183 -7.92 0.21 25.91
N LYS A 184 -7.18 0.15 27.02
CA LYS A 184 -6.19 1.16 27.44
C LYS A 184 -4.75 0.82 27.02
N ALA A 185 -4.52 -0.29 26.30
CA ALA A 185 -3.17 -0.81 26.01
C ALA A 185 -2.40 -0.01 24.93
N ASN A 186 -3.11 0.74 24.08
CA ASN A 186 -2.50 1.53 22.99
C ASN A 186 -2.96 2.99 23.05
N PRO A 187 -2.45 3.79 23.99
CA PRO A 187 -2.84 5.18 24.14
C PRO A 187 -2.26 6.06 23.03
N LEU A 188 -3.06 6.98 22.50
CA LEU A 188 -2.58 8.05 21.60
C LEU A 188 -1.66 9.01 22.35
N ILE A 189 -2.04 9.33 23.58
CA ILE A 189 -1.26 10.15 24.50
C ILE A 189 -0.83 9.24 25.66
N PRO A 190 0.47 9.02 25.84
CA PRO A 190 0.99 8.29 26.99
C PRO A 190 0.47 8.90 28.28
N THR A 191 -0.20 8.10 29.10
CA THR A 191 -0.89 8.55 30.31
C THR A 191 -0.70 7.51 31.40
N PRO A 192 -0.33 7.89 32.63
CA PRO A 192 -0.24 6.98 33.76
C PRO A 192 -1.55 6.23 34.00
N ASP A 193 -1.48 5.07 34.64
CA ASP A 193 -2.67 4.28 34.96
C ASP A 193 -3.61 5.04 35.92
N GLY A 194 -4.90 4.94 35.69
CA GLY A 194 -5.92 5.64 36.46
C GLY A 194 -6.14 7.11 36.08
N VAL A 195 -5.33 7.69 35.17
CA VAL A 195 -5.46 9.08 34.72
C VAL A 195 -6.37 9.19 33.51
N SER A 196 -7.32 10.13 33.55
CA SER A 196 -8.25 10.37 32.44
C SER A 196 -7.63 11.23 31.35
N GLU A 197 -7.64 10.76 30.11
CA GLU A 197 -7.19 11.51 28.94
C GLU A 197 -8.28 11.43 27.85
N PRO A 198 -8.95 12.57 27.52
CA PRO A 198 -10.00 12.60 26.52
C PRO A 198 -9.57 12.10 25.14
N ARG A 199 -8.34 12.38 24.70
CA ARG A 199 -7.81 11.98 23.39
C ARG A 199 -7.58 10.48 23.28
N ASN A 200 -7.48 9.75 24.39
CA ASN A 200 -7.41 8.30 24.40
C ASN A 200 -8.79 7.63 24.27
N ARG A 201 -9.90 8.38 24.53
CA ARG A 201 -11.26 7.89 24.35
C ARG A 201 -11.72 8.03 22.91
N ARG A 202 -11.20 7.16 22.03
CA ARG A 202 -11.37 7.29 20.58
C ARG A 202 -11.73 5.98 19.91
N VAL A 203 -12.20 6.11 18.69
CA VAL A 203 -12.24 5.04 17.68
C VAL A 203 -11.49 5.53 16.46
N GLU A 204 -10.65 4.69 15.91
CA GLU A 204 -9.95 4.91 14.65
C GLU A 204 -10.66 4.12 13.53
N ILE A 205 -10.93 4.77 12.40
CA ILE A 205 -11.42 4.12 11.18
C ILE A 205 -10.31 4.25 10.15
N ASN A 206 -9.73 3.12 9.73
CA ASN A 206 -8.71 3.06 8.69
C ASN A 206 -9.36 2.48 7.42
N ILE A 207 -9.29 3.25 6.32
CA ILE A 207 -9.92 2.94 5.02
C ILE A 207 -8.81 2.70 4.00
N ARG A 208 -8.84 1.53 3.35
CA ARG A 208 -7.89 1.12 2.31
C ARG A 208 -8.58 0.98 0.96
#